data_e9aae5e6919b90343d947775baeb7ff7
#
_entry.id   e9aae5e6919b90343d947775baeb7ff7
#
_cell.length_a   1.000
_cell.length_b   1.000
_cell.length_c   1.000
_cell.angle_alpha   90.00
_cell.angle_beta   90.00
_cell.angle_gamma   90.00
#
_symmetry.space_group_name_H-M   'P 1'
#
loop_
_entity.id
_entity.type
_entity.pdbx_description
1 polymer ?
#
loop_
_entity_poly.entity_id
_entity_poly.type
_entity_poly.pdbx_seq_one_letter_code
_entity_poly.pdbx_strand_id
1 'polypeptide(L)'
;MLKNSLLALSIASLSAVAPILAEEKTKGTYFVGSIGTGVMNDIVFSAALGGGTATFDPGFSGEVGIGYDFGSIRTDFTYNSTTTPLAGTTGVDVQVNSFLVSAAYDWRADKKWQPYVGLGIGSSTVDVTAAATVGATAFTVGDENIATAKFRLGISYEASENMDMYAETWGQSFDDFTIGALEFTDITTSGVSLGIRVKL
;
A
#
# COMPACT_ATOMS: atom_id res chain seq x y z
N MET A 1 -13.51 29.22 0.85
CA MET A 1 -14.08 28.71 -0.43
C MET A 1 -13.67 27.26 -0.53
N LEU A 2 -14.58 26.35 -0.15
CA LEU A 2 -14.36 24.92 -0.22
C LEU A 2 -14.29 24.49 -1.70
N LYS A 3 -13.15 24.03 -2.16
CA LYS A 3 -13.06 23.22 -3.36
C LYS A 3 -13.03 21.76 -2.92
N ASN A 4 -14.21 21.16 -2.91
CA ASN A 4 -14.36 19.71 -2.78
C ASN A 4 -13.80 19.06 -4.05
N SER A 5 -12.57 18.57 -3.99
CA SER A 5 -12.08 17.61 -4.95
C SER A 5 -12.64 16.24 -4.57
N LEU A 6 -13.92 16.04 -4.88
CA LEU A 6 -14.51 14.72 -4.96
C LEU A 6 -13.76 13.95 -6.06
N LEU A 7 -12.89 13.06 -5.66
CA LEU A 7 -12.44 11.95 -6.51
C LEU A 7 -13.70 11.13 -6.81
N ALA A 8 -14.38 11.48 -7.89
CA ALA A 8 -15.45 10.67 -8.44
C ALA A 8 -14.83 9.39 -8.99
N LEU A 9 -14.64 8.41 -8.11
CA LEU A 9 -14.40 7.03 -8.48
C LEU A 9 -15.68 6.57 -9.18
N SER A 10 -15.74 6.75 -10.50
CA SER A 10 -16.77 6.15 -11.34
C SER A 10 -16.55 4.63 -11.24
N ILE A 11 -17.30 3.99 -10.36
CA ILE A 11 -17.49 2.55 -10.35
C ILE A 11 -18.20 2.23 -11.66
N ALA A 12 -17.42 2.01 -12.72
CA ALA A 12 -17.93 1.41 -13.93
C ALA A 12 -18.50 0.04 -13.52
N SER A 13 -19.80 -0.11 -13.72
CA SER A 13 -20.55 -1.35 -13.54
C SER A 13 -19.76 -2.53 -14.12
N LEU A 14 -19.11 -3.31 -13.26
CA LEU A 14 -18.56 -4.61 -13.61
C LEU A 14 -19.78 -5.53 -13.82
N SER A 15 -20.29 -5.53 -15.05
CA SER A 15 -21.33 -6.44 -15.49
C SER A 15 -20.82 -7.87 -15.34
N ALA A 16 -21.57 -8.65 -14.60
CA ALA A 16 -21.38 -10.05 -14.32
C ALA A 16 -20.78 -10.84 -15.50
N VAL A 17 -19.52 -11.24 -15.35
CA VAL A 17 -19.00 -12.39 -16.07
C VAL A 17 -19.52 -13.61 -15.30
N ALA A 18 -20.46 -14.35 -15.93
CA ALA A 18 -21.01 -15.56 -15.37
C ALA A 18 -19.88 -16.52 -14.94
N PRO A 19 -20.00 -17.18 -13.77
CA PRO A 19 -19.03 -18.18 -13.36
C PRO A 19 -19.12 -19.37 -14.34
N ILE A 20 -18.09 -19.50 -15.17
CA ILE A 20 -17.81 -20.77 -15.83
C ILE A 20 -17.46 -21.71 -14.66
N LEU A 21 -18.10 -22.88 -14.62
CA LEU A 21 -17.90 -23.93 -13.62
C LEU A 21 -16.40 -24.16 -13.42
N ALA A 22 -15.85 -23.55 -12.39
CA ALA A 22 -14.46 -23.66 -12.00
C ALA A 22 -14.34 -24.83 -11.02
N GLU A 23 -13.30 -25.61 -11.15
CA GLU A 23 -12.87 -26.56 -10.12
C GLU A 23 -12.72 -25.77 -8.81
N GLU A 24 -13.33 -26.23 -7.73
CA GLU A 24 -13.53 -25.42 -6.53
C GLU A 24 -12.18 -25.22 -5.83
N LYS A 25 -11.59 -24.03 -5.98
CA LYS A 25 -10.36 -23.64 -5.29
C LYS A 25 -10.55 -23.82 -3.78
N THR A 26 -9.56 -24.38 -3.10
CA THR A 26 -9.59 -24.58 -1.65
C THR A 26 -9.75 -23.24 -0.96
N LYS A 27 -10.92 -23.02 -0.36
CA LYS A 27 -11.25 -21.84 0.45
C LYS A 27 -10.63 -21.99 1.82
N GLY A 28 -10.22 -20.90 2.44
CA GLY A 28 -9.68 -20.98 3.80
C GLY A 28 -8.87 -19.75 4.22
N THR A 29 -8.45 -19.81 5.47
CA THR A 29 -7.56 -18.82 6.06
C THR A 29 -6.16 -18.97 5.48
N TYR A 30 -5.45 -17.86 5.30
CA TYR A 30 -4.05 -17.86 4.88
C TYR A 30 -3.24 -16.78 5.59
N PHE A 31 -1.95 -17.03 5.71
CA PHE A 31 -0.97 -15.98 6.00
C PHE A 31 -0.46 -15.37 4.70
N VAL A 32 -0.20 -14.07 4.72
CA VAL A 32 0.40 -13.33 3.60
C VAL A 32 1.66 -12.63 4.06
N GLY A 33 2.68 -12.64 3.21
CA GLY A 33 3.89 -11.86 3.40
C GLY A 33 4.49 -11.43 2.07
N SER A 34 5.01 -10.22 2.02
CA SER A 34 5.71 -9.71 0.84
C SER A 34 6.87 -8.79 1.20
N ILE A 35 7.78 -8.69 0.25
CA ILE A 35 8.87 -7.71 0.24
C ILE A 35 8.90 -7.03 -1.11
N GLY A 36 9.38 -5.80 -1.15
CA GLY A 36 9.41 -5.01 -2.37
C GLY A 36 10.12 -3.68 -2.23
N THR A 37 9.82 -2.81 -3.15
CA THR A 37 10.29 -1.43 -3.12
C THR A 37 9.12 -0.49 -3.30
N GLY A 38 9.21 0.67 -2.63
CA GLY A 38 8.23 1.73 -2.74
C GLY A 38 8.89 3.09 -2.80
N VAL A 39 8.20 4.06 -3.35
CA VAL A 39 8.63 5.45 -3.42
C VAL A 39 7.46 6.36 -3.05
N MET A 40 7.74 7.43 -2.32
CA MET A 40 6.81 8.50 -2.03
C MET A 40 6.83 9.52 -3.18
N ASN A 41 5.69 10.12 -3.52
CA ASN A 41 5.65 11.23 -4.46
C ASN A 41 6.39 12.46 -3.91
N ASP A 42 6.82 13.34 -4.81
CA ASP A 42 7.45 14.60 -4.43
C ASP A 42 6.51 15.48 -3.61
N ILE A 43 7.05 16.08 -2.56
CA ILE A 43 6.32 17.02 -1.69
C ILE A 43 6.77 18.44 -2.03
N VAL A 44 5.82 19.28 -2.45
CA VAL A 44 6.09 20.68 -2.78
C VAL A 44 5.73 21.56 -1.57
N PHE A 45 6.73 22.25 -1.03
CA PHE A 45 6.53 23.20 0.06
C PHE A 45 6.07 24.56 -0.45
N SER A 46 5.13 25.17 0.25
CA SER A 46 4.64 26.51 -0.09
C SER A 46 5.73 27.57 0.04
N ALA A 47 5.62 28.69 -0.70
CA ALA A 47 6.56 29.81 -0.62
C ALA A 47 6.66 30.41 0.79
N ALA A 48 5.60 30.30 1.60
CA ALA A 48 5.60 30.74 3.01
C ALA A 48 6.60 29.95 3.88
N LEU A 49 7.02 28.76 3.44
CA LEU A 49 7.98 27.87 4.09
C LEU A 49 9.38 27.93 3.42
N GLY A 50 9.61 28.94 2.61
CA GLY A 50 10.86 29.08 1.85
C GLY A 50 10.82 28.48 0.45
N GLY A 51 9.73 27.82 0.09
CA GLY A 51 9.58 27.11 -1.18
C GLY A 51 10.52 25.91 -1.29
N GLY A 52 10.31 25.06 -2.27
CA GLY A 52 11.18 23.91 -2.56
C GLY A 52 10.39 22.64 -2.79
N THR A 53 11.09 21.60 -3.20
CA THR A 53 10.52 20.27 -3.42
C THR A 53 11.39 19.24 -2.71
N ALA A 54 10.77 18.40 -1.87
CA ALA A 54 11.42 17.21 -1.36
C ALA A 54 11.13 16.07 -2.34
N THR A 55 12.18 15.46 -2.86
CA THR A 55 12.12 14.28 -3.72
C THR A 55 12.60 13.07 -2.93
N PHE A 56 12.08 11.89 -3.28
CA PHE A 56 12.36 10.65 -2.56
C PHE A 56 12.93 9.60 -3.51
N ASP A 57 13.90 8.85 -3.02
CA ASP A 57 14.43 7.69 -3.72
C ASP A 57 13.61 6.44 -3.37
N PRO A 58 13.52 5.44 -4.28
CA PRO A 58 12.92 4.17 -3.96
C PRO A 58 13.60 3.49 -2.76
N GLY A 59 12.79 3.02 -1.83
CA GLY A 59 13.23 2.35 -0.63
C GLY A 59 12.58 0.99 -0.43
N PHE A 60 12.78 0.40 0.74
CA PHE A 60 12.25 -0.92 1.08
C PHE A 60 10.77 -0.85 1.45
N SER A 61 10.00 -1.86 0.99
CA SER A 61 8.62 -2.10 1.43
C SER A 61 8.44 -3.54 1.87
N GLY A 62 7.72 -3.75 2.97
CA GLY A 62 7.37 -5.06 3.48
C GLY A 62 5.92 -5.10 3.97
N GLU A 63 5.25 -6.24 3.79
CA GLU A 63 3.88 -6.45 4.24
C GLU A 63 3.74 -7.84 4.85
N VAL A 64 3.01 -7.94 5.97
CA VAL A 64 2.63 -9.20 6.59
C VAL A 64 1.16 -9.13 7.03
N GLY A 65 0.47 -10.26 7.03
CA GLY A 65 -0.93 -10.28 7.44
C GLY A 65 -1.58 -11.65 7.42
N ILE A 66 -2.88 -11.62 7.66
CA ILE A 66 -3.75 -12.79 7.62
C ILE A 66 -4.97 -12.47 6.77
N GLY A 67 -5.47 -13.44 6.04
CA GLY A 67 -6.64 -13.27 5.20
C GLY A 67 -7.51 -14.50 5.11
N TYR A 68 -8.60 -14.37 4.36
CA TYR A 68 -9.50 -15.47 4.03
C TYR A 68 -9.81 -15.48 2.54
N ASP A 69 -9.62 -16.63 1.91
CA ASP A 69 -9.92 -16.90 0.51
C ASP A 69 -11.33 -17.51 0.38
N PHE A 70 -12.23 -16.79 -0.28
CA PHE A 70 -13.60 -17.23 -0.59
C PHE A 70 -13.71 -17.88 -1.99
N GLY A 71 -12.59 -18.05 -2.68
CA GLY A 71 -12.48 -18.51 -4.06
C GLY A 71 -12.08 -17.37 -4.99
N SER A 72 -13.03 -16.66 -5.57
CA SER A 72 -12.73 -15.51 -6.45
C SER A 72 -12.56 -14.18 -5.70
N ILE A 73 -12.91 -14.14 -4.42
CA ILE A 73 -12.74 -12.96 -3.57
C ILE A 73 -11.86 -13.34 -2.39
N ARG A 74 -10.91 -12.49 -2.04
CA ARG A 74 -10.09 -12.61 -0.84
C ARG A 74 -10.21 -11.35 -0.01
N THR A 75 -10.09 -11.51 1.30
CA THR A 75 -10.00 -10.40 2.25
C THR A 75 -8.75 -10.56 3.09
N ASP A 76 -8.08 -9.45 3.38
CA ASP A 76 -6.85 -9.44 4.17
C ASP A 76 -6.94 -8.38 5.27
N PHE A 77 -6.30 -8.68 6.40
CA PHE A 77 -5.85 -7.69 7.37
C PHE A 77 -4.32 -7.71 7.36
N THR A 78 -3.70 -6.58 7.01
CA THR A 78 -2.25 -6.50 6.83
C THR A 78 -1.63 -5.34 7.58
N TYR A 79 -0.38 -5.52 8.01
CA TYR A 79 0.55 -4.48 8.38
C TYR A 79 1.56 -4.30 7.25
N ASN A 80 1.68 -3.07 6.78
CA ASN A 80 2.63 -2.68 5.73
C ASN A 80 3.59 -1.62 6.30
N SER A 81 4.86 -1.73 5.97
CA SER A 81 5.88 -0.73 6.28
C SER A 81 6.65 -0.39 5.00
N THR A 82 6.73 0.89 4.67
CA THR A 82 7.49 1.39 3.51
C THR A 82 8.43 2.49 3.98
N THR A 83 9.72 2.36 3.69
CA THR A 83 10.75 3.35 4.00
C THR A 83 11.26 3.95 2.71
N THR A 84 11.27 5.28 2.60
CA THR A 84 11.73 6.03 1.43
C THR A 84 12.79 7.04 1.85
N PRO A 85 14.03 6.92 1.33
CA PRO A 85 15.09 7.90 1.59
C PRO A 85 14.79 9.26 0.93
N LEU A 86 15.14 10.35 1.62
CA LEU A 86 15.11 11.69 1.03
C LEU A 86 16.27 11.85 0.04
N ALA A 87 15.95 12.11 -1.22
CA ALA A 87 16.93 12.22 -2.29
C ALA A 87 17.96 13.35 -2.02
N GLY A 88 19.22 13.07 -2.33
CA GLY A 88 20.30 14.05 -2.14
C GLY A 88 20.72 14.29 -0.68
N THR A 89 20.15 13.59 0.29
CA THR A 89 20.45 13.75 1.72
C THR A 89 20.78 12.37 2.33
N THR A 90 21.92 12.24 2.97
CA THR A 90 22.29 10.95 3.60
C THR A 90 21.69 10.85 4.99
N GLY A 91 21.01 9.73 5.25
CA GLY A 91 20.51 9.39 6.59
C GLY A 91 19.23 10.13 7.00
N VAL A 92 18.45 10.59 6.04
CA VAL A 92 17.07 11.05 6.28
C VAL A 92 16.12 10.14 5.53
N ASP A 93 15.30 9.42 6.29
CA ASP A 93 14.34 8.47 5.76
C ASP A 93 12.92 8.81 6.25
N VAL A 94 11.95 8.64 5.38
CA VAL A 94 10.53 8.70 5.74
C VAL A 94 9.99 7.28 5.74
N GLN A 95 9.44 6.87 6.88
CA GLN A 95 8.82 5.56 7.05
C GLN A 95 7.31 5.73 7.23
N VAL A 96 6.56 5.00 6.43
CA VAL A 96 5.10 4.91 6.51
C VAL A 96 4.73 3.52 6.99
N ASN A 97 4.01 3.45 8.10
CA ASN A 97 3.49 2.22 8.68
C ASN A 97 1.96 2.22 8.58
N SER A 98 1.37 1.16 8.06
CA SER A 98 -0.07 1.12 7.77
C SER A 98 -0.70 -0.18 8.22
N PHE A 99 -1.89 -0.08 8.84
CA PHE A 99 -2.80 -1.21 9.06
C PHE A 99 -3.95 -1.11 8.06
N LEU A 100 -4.16 -2.16 7.29
CA LEU A 100 -5.10 -2.18 6.18
C LEU A 100 -6.07 -3.36 6.28
N VAL A 101 -7.33 -3.11 6.00
CA VAL A 101 -8.32 -4.13 5.63
C VAL A 101 -8.53 -4.03 4.14
N SER A 102 -8.36 -5.13 3.42
CA SER A 102 -8.39 -5.15 1.97
C SER A 102 -9.32 -6.24 1.44
N ALA A 103 -9.83 -6.02 0.24
CA ALA A 103 -10.48 -7.04 -0.56
C ALA A 103 -9.82 -7.12 -1.93
N ALA A 104 -9.68 -8.32 -2.46
CA ALA A 104 -9.14 -8.56 -3.80
C ALA A 104 -10.07 -9.49 -4.58
N TYR A 105 -10.16 -9.26 -5.89
CA TYR A 105 -10.86 -10.12 -6.83
C TYR A 105 -9.85 -10.81 -7.73
N ASP A 106 -9.89 -12.14 -7.74
CA ASP A 106 -9.04 -13.01 -8.53
C ASP A 106 -9.78 -13.44 -9.80
N TRP A 107 -9.30 -13.00 -10.97
CA TRP A 107 -9.76 -13.54 -12.24
C TRP A 107 -9.16 -14.93 -12.45
N ARG A 108 -9.96 -15.87 -12.94
CA ARG A 108 -9.49 -17.22 -13.23
C ARG A 108 -8.94 -17.92 -11.97
N ALA A 109 -9.68 -17.80 -10.85
CA ALA A 109 -9.31 -18.42 -9.59
C ALA A 109 -9.18 -19.98 -9.67
N ASP A 110 -9.69 -20.58 -10.76
CA ASP A 110 -9.57 -21.99 -11.11
C ASP A 110 -8.27 -22.38 -11.83
N LYS A 111 -7.40 -21.42 -12.11
CA LYS A 111 -6.14 -21.63 -12.84
C LYS A 111 -4.93 -21.35 -11.98
N LYS A 112 -3.79 -21.93 -12.37
CA LYS A 112 -2.51 -21.65 -11.68
C LYS A 112 -2.09 -20.19 -11.72
N TRP A 113 -2.38 -19.50 -12.83
CA TRP A 113 -2.12 -18.08 -12.99
C TRP A 113 -3.40 -17.28 -12.79
N GLN A 114 -3.41 -16.46 -11.77
CA GLN A 114 -4.59 -15.74 -11.31
C GLN A 114 -4.30 -14.24 -11.24
N PRO A 115 -4.58 -13.49 -12.30
CA PRO A 115 -4.53 -12.02 -12.22
C PRO A 115 -5.56 -11.52 -11.19
N TYR A 116 -5.23 -10.45 -10.48
CA TYR A 116 -6.12 -9.87 -9.48
C TYR A 116 -6.03 -8.36 -9.39
N VAL A 117 -7.10 -7.77 -8.88
CA VAL A 117 -7.16 -6.39 -8.43
C VAL A 117 -7.62 -6.35 -6.99
N GLY A 118 -7.06 -5.44 -6.20
CA GLY A 118 -7.42 -5.29 -4.80
C GLY A 118 -7.54 -3.84 -4.39
N LEU A 119 -8.39 -3.61 -3.41
CA LEU A 119 -8.58 -2.33 -2.73
C LEU A 119 -8.49 -2.55 -1.24
N GLY A 120 -7.81 -1.65 -0.55
CA GLY A 120 -7.68 -1.63 0.91
C GLY A 120 -7.95 -0.25 1.46
N ILE A 121 -8.43 -0.21 2.68
CA ILE A 121 -8.58 1.00 3.48
C ILE A 121 -8.01 0.76 4.86
N GLY A 122 -7.56 1.81 5.52
CA GLY A 122 -7.00 1.66 6.84
C GLY A 122 -6.47 2.95 7.44
N SER A 123 -5.46 2.80 8.27
CA SER A 123 -4.82 3.89 8.98
C SER A 123 -3.30 3.77 8.87
N SER A 124 -2.63 4.89 8.73
CA SER A 124 -1.19 4.98 8.61
C SER A 124 -0.61 5.97 9.60
N THR A 125 0.65 5.72 9.99
CA THR A 125 1.52 6.67 10.70
C THR A 125 2.73 6.97 9.84
N VAL A 126 3.23 8.19 9.93
CA VAL A 126 4.41 8.66 9.19
C VAL A 126 5.50 9.05 10.19
N ASP A 127 6.65 8.39 10.09
CA ASP A 127 7.82 8.64 10.91
C ASP A 127 8.96 9.19 10.05
N VAL A 128 9.61 10.26 10.50
CA VAL A 128 10.80 10.81 9.85
C VAL A 128 12.00 10.54 10.72
N THR A 129 12.96 9.78 10.20
CA THR A 129 14.21 9.48 10.88
C THR A 129 15.34 10.27 10.24
N ALA A 130 16.10 11.03 11.05
CA ALA A 130 17.30 11.71 10.60
C ALA A 130 18.52 11.15 11.35
N ALA A 131 19.56 10.73 10.62
CA ALA A 131 20.77 10.21 11.22
C ALA A 131 21.53 11.30 12.02
N ALA A 132 22.08 10.91 13.16
CA ALA A 132 22.70 11.77 14.17
C ALA A 132 23.93 12.61 13.71
N THR A 133 24.43 12.43 12.50
CA THR A 133 25.60 13.17 11.96
C THR A 133 25.35 14.67 11.75
N VAL A 134 24.10 15.11 11.82
CA VAL A 134 23.72 16.54 11.67
C VAL A 134 23.16 17.11 12.98
N GLY A 135 23.35 16.45 14.11
CA GLY A 135 22.80 16.90 15.40
C GLY A 135 21.27 16.74 15.48
N ALA A 136 20.71 15.88 14.67
CA ALA A 136 19.28 15.70 14.55
C ALA A 136 18.78 14.61 15.49
N THR A 137 17.78 14.97 16.26
CA THR A 137 16.90 14.08 17.00
C THR A 137 15.98 13.38 16.00
N ALA A 138 15.72 12.08 16.16
CA ALA A 138 14.63 11.43 15.45
C ALA A 138 13.33 12.16 15.81
N PHE A 139 12.64 12.69 14.84
CA PHE A 139 11.32 13.27 15.02
C PHE A 139 10.31 12.22 14.57
N THR A 140 9.56 11.68 15.53
CA THR A 140 8.28 11.06 15.18
C THR A 140 7.36 12.19 14.79
N VAL A 141 6.99 12.21 13.54
CA VAL A 141 6.12 13.23 13.00
C VAL A 141 4.69 12.76 13.20
N GLY A 142 4.15 13.02 14.37
CA GLY A 142 2.74 12.91 14.70
C GLY A 142 2.25 11.50 15.04
N ASP A 143 1.70 11.36 16.24
CA ASP A 143 0.85 10.22 16.66
C ASP A 143 -0.53 10.23 15.94
N GLU A 144 -0.68 10.98 14.86
CA GLU A 144 -1.94 11.08 14.13
C GLU A 144 -2.11 9.88 13.21
N ASN A 145 -3.21 9.17 13.42
CA ASN A 145 -3.66 8.13 12.51
C ASN A 145 -4.24 8.78 11.25
N ILE A 146 -3.54 8.66 10.14
CA ILE A 146 -3.92 9.20 8.85
C ILE A 146 -4.75 8.15 8.11
N ALA A 147 -5.98 8.51 7.68
CA ALA A 147 -6.78 7.61 6.87
C ALA A 147 -6.08 7.33 5.55
N THR A 148 -6.10 6.09 5.12
CA THR A 148 -5.35 5.64 3.92
C THR A 148 -6.17 4.68 3.07
N ALA A 149 -5.94 4.74 1.76
CA ALA A 149 -6.49 3.81 0.79
C ALA A 149 -5.37 3.22 -0.07
N LYS A 150 -5.39 1.91 -0.31
CA LYS A 150 -4.40 1.18 -1.12
C LYS A 150 -5.08 0.48 -2.28
N PHE A 151 -4.56 0.67 -3.48
CA PHE A 151 -4.91 -0.08 -4.68
C PHE A 151 -3.80 -1.08 -5.00
N ARG A 152 -4.18 -2.29 -5.43
CA ARG A 152 -3.24 -3.34 -5.83
C ARG A 152 -3.65 -3.96 -7.17
N LEU A 153 -2.69 -4.20 -8.03
CA LEU A 153 -2.86 -4.96 -9.26
C LEU A 153 -1.74 -5.99 -9.36
N GLY A 154 -2.07 -7.25 -9.49
CA GLY A 154 -1.05 -8.28 -9.46
C GLY A 154 -1.44 -9.55 -10.19
N ILE A 155 -0.52 -10.49 -10.13
CA ILE A 155 -0.70 -11.84 -10.62
C ILE A 155 -0.20 -12.83 -9.58
N SER A 156 -1.04 -13.82 -9.24
CA SER A 156 -0.68 -14.93 -8.38
C SER A 156 -0.39 -16.17 -9.21
N TYR A 157 0.49 -17.00 -8.69
CA TYR A 157 0.79 -18.33 -9.21
C TYR A 157 0.62 -19.36 -8.09
N GLU A 158 -0.25 -20.33 -8.29
CA GLU A 158 -0.44 -21.45 -7.38
C GLU A 158 0.75 -22.39 -7.49
N ALA A 159 1.67 -22.30 -6.54
CA ALA A 159 2.89 -23.10 -6.49
C ALA A 159 2.61 -24.49 -5.91
N SER A 160 1.67 -24.60 -4.98
CA SER A 160 1.14 -25.85 -4.43
C SER A 160 -0.28 -25.64 -3.91
N GLU A 161 -0.95 -26.71 -3.48
CA GLU A 161 -2.31 -26.64 -2.90
C GLU A 161 -2.42 -25.65 -1.73
N ASN A 162 -1.33 -25.46 -0.99
CA ASN A 162 -1.29 -24.61 0.21
C ASN A 162 -0.48 -23.33 0.03
N MET A 163 0.11 -23.08 -1.15
CA MET A 163 1.00 -21.92 -1.33
C MET A 163 0.81 -21.27 -2.67
N ASP A 164 0.51 -19.98 -2.63
CA ASP A 164 0.53 -19.08 -3.78
C ASP A 164 1.74 -18.14 -3.69
N MET A 165 2.42 -17.93 -4.80
CA MET A 165 3.39 -16.85 -4.98
C MET A 165 2.72 -15.73 -5.76
N TYR A 166 3.09 -14.46 -5.51
CA TYR A 166 2.53 -13.35 -6.27
C TYR A 166 3.53 -12.24 -6.52
N ALA A 167 3.26 -11.51 -7.60
CA ALA A 167 3.88 -10.24 -7.91
C ALA A 167 2.80 -9.19 -8.08
N GLU A 168 3.00 -8.00 -7.52
CA GLU A 168 2.04 -6.91 -7.62
C GLU A 168 2.71 -5.55 -7.77
N THR A 169 2.00 -4.63 -8.39
CA THR A 169 2.20 -3.19 -8.24
C THR A 169 1.09 -2.64 -7.37
N TRP A 170 1.42 -1.63 -6.58
CA TRP A 170 0.47 -1.02 -5.66
C TRP A 170 0.66 0.50 -5.63
N GLY A 171 -0.41 1.19 -5.28
CA GLY A 171 -0.43 2.61 -4.96
C GLY A 171 -1.22 2.83 -3.68
N GLN A 172 -0.77 3.72 -2.84
CA GLN A 172 -1.42 4.07 -1.57
C GLN A 172 -1.51 5.57 -1.46
N SER A 173 -2.69 6.07 -1.14
CA SER A 173 -2.98 7.48 -0.89
C SER A 173 -3.32 7.70 0.57
N PHE A 174 -2.97 8.88 1.07
CA PHE A 174 -3.20 9.29 2.43
C PHE A 174 -4.14 10.50 2.43
N ASP A 175 -4.97 10.60 3.46
CA ASP A 175 -5.76 11.81 3.70
C ASP A 175 -4.82 12.98 4.07
N ASP A 176 -5.28 14.20 3.89
CA ASP A 176 -4.51 15.38 4.24
C ASP A 176 -4.25 15.42 5.75
N PHE A 177 -3.03 15.79 6.13
CA PHE A 177 -2.63 15.87 7.54
C PHE A 177 -1.70 17.07 7.78
N THR A 178 -1.62 17.48 9.04
CA THR A 178 -0.86 18.66 9.43
C THR A 178 0.19 18.30 10.48
N ILE A 179 1.41 18.80 10.30
CA ILE A 179 2.52 18.62 11.23
C ILE A 179 2.98 19.98 11.71
N GLY A 180 2.64 20.36 12.92
CA GLY A 180 2.90 21.70 13.42
C GLY A 180 2.18 22.74 12.58
N ALA A 181 2.92 23.56 11.81
CA ALA A 181 2.39 24.55 10.89
C ALA A 181 2.40 24.10 9.41
N LEU A 182 2.82 22.86 9.16
CA LEU A 182 2.96 22.31 7.80
C LEU A 182 1.73 21.48 7.46
N GLU A 183 1.07 21.80 6.36
CA GLU A 183 -0.02 21.04 5.78
C GLU A 183 0.52 20.15 4.65
N PHE A 184 0.24 18.86 4.72
CA PHE A 184 0.61 17.85 3.74
C PHE A 184 -0.64 17.40 3.00
N THR A 185 -0.67 17.62 1.70
CA THR A 185 -1.80 17.30 0.83
C THR A 185 -1.33 16.42 -0.33
N ASP A 186 -2.24 15.59 -0.84
CA ASP A 186 -2.00 14.74 -2.01
C ASP A 186 -0.77 13.79 -1.87
N ILE A 187 -0.48 13.35 -0.65
CA ILE A 187 0.61 12.41 -0.40
C ILE A 187 0.23 11.02 -0.91
N THR A 188 1.12 10.43 -1.69
CA THR A 188 0.97 9.07 -2.19
C THR A 188 2.28 8.30 -2.12
N THR A 189 2.17 6.99 -1.98
CA THR A 189 3.29 6.06 -2.18
C THR A 189 2.91 5.05 -3.24
N SER A 190 3.88 4.54 -3.98
CA SER A 190 3.66 3.47 -4.94
C SER A 190 4.85 2.53 -5.00
N GLY A 191 4.63 1.32 -5.48
CA GLY A 191 5.72 0.35 -5.52
C GLY A 191 5.37 -0.95 -6.21
N VAL A 192 6.33 -1.87 -6.09
CA VAL A 192 6.20 -3.25 -6.57
C VAL A 192 6.63 -4.21 -5.47
N SER A 193 5.97 -5.35 -5.39
CA SER A 193 6.22 -6.37 -4.36
C SER A 193 6.18 -7.77 -4.94
N LEU A 194 6.97 -8.66 -4.32
CA LEU A 194 6.88 -10.11 -4.48
C LEU A 194 6.49 -10.71 -3.13
N GLY A 195 5.57 -11.65 -3.15
CA GLY A 195 5.08 -12.23 -1.91
C GLY A 195 4.61 -13.66 -2.03
N ILE A 196 4.24 -14.20 -0.89
CA ILE A 196 3.67 -15.54 -0.74
C ILE A 196 2.38 -15.47 0.10
N ARG A 197 1.47 -16.40 -0.17
CA ARG A 197 0.33 -16.72 0.68
C ARG A 197 0.41 -18.18 1.04
N VAL A 198 0.26 -18.48 2.31
CA VAL A 198 0.30 -19.86 2.83
C VAL A 198 -1.05 -20.15 3.48
N LYS A 199 -1.80 -21.09 2.90
CA LYS A 199 -3.09 -21.57 3.41
C LYS A 199 -2.88 -22.44 4.64
N LEU A 200 -3.81 -22.31 5.60
CA LEU A 200 -3.81 -23.04 6.87
C LEU A 200 -4.69 -24.30 6.78
#